data_ed39996ea5f60117e0bcf5a55e46923e
#
_entry.id   ed39996ea5f60117e0bcf5a55e46923e
#
_cell.length_a   1.000
_cell.length_b   1.000
_cell.length_c   1.000
_cell.angle_alpha   90.00
_cell.angle_beta   90.00
_cell.angle_gamma   90.00
#
_symmetry.space_group_name_H-M   'P 1'
#
loop_
_entity.id
_entity.type
_entity.pdbx_description
1 polymer ?
#
loop_
_entity_poly.entity_id
_entity_poly.type
_entity_poly.pdbx_seq_one_letter_code
_entity_poly.pdbx_strand_id
1 'polypeptide(L)'
;MTGDKSKFIDLDKNKTGTVIFGNNNGANIIGKGNVNLGTKKGKAENVLLVKDMTHNLLSVSQICDHGHTCIFDSEGCKIVKQNSSKVVATATRTPQNIYILNKTNQENCSMGKEDESWLWHRRMGHINFDNLVKISKNKAVREMPEITKPTNTTCKQCQHGKQT
;
A
#
# COMPACT_ATOMS: atom_id res chain seq x y z
N MET A 1 -10.20 -3.17 14.88
CA MET A 1 -10.48 -2.14 15.91
C MET A 1 -9.79 -0.84 15.50
N THR A 2 -10.41 0.31 15.77
CA THR A 2 -9.86 1.64 15.48
C THR A 2 -10.41 2.65 16.49
N GLY A 3 -9.65 3.71 16.79
CA GLY A 3 -10.13 4.88 17.53
C GLY A 3 -10.66 6.00 16.62
N ASP A 4 -10.50 5.85 15.33
CA ASP A 4 -10.82 6.88 14.35
C ASP A 4 -12.23 6.67 13.74
N LYS A 5 -13.17 7.48 14.21
CA LYS A 5 -14.57 7.45 13.74
C LYS A 5 -14.71 7.83 12.27
N SER A 6 -13.80 8.64 11.73
CA SER A 6 -13.91 9.13 10.34
C SER A 6 -13.74 8.03 9.29
N LYS A 7 -13.16 6.88 9.68
CA LYS A 7 -12.94 5.73 8.79
C LYS A 7 -14.18 4.89 8.55
N PHE A 8 -15.23 5.07 9.36
CA PHE A 8 -16.44 4.27 9.25
C PHE A 8 -17.33 4.74 8.10
N ILE A 9 -17.77 3.75 7.31
CA ILE A 9 -18.79 3.92 6.26
C ILE A 9 -20.16 3.95 6.93
N ASP A 10 -20.35 3.05 7.89
CA ASP A 10 -21.52 2.94 8.74
C ASP A 10 -21.08 2.64 10.17
N LEU A 11 -21.84 3.05 11.16
CA LEU A 11 -21.49 2.88 12.57
C LEU A 11 -22.76 2.74 13.42
N ASP A 12 -22.95 1.55 13.99
CA ASP A 12 -23.97 1.30 15.02
C ASP A 12 -23.39 1.62 16.41
N LYS A 13 -23.90 2.68 17.01
CA LYS A 13 -23.49 3.13 18.34
C LYS A 13 -24.13 2.35 19.48
N ASN A 14 -25.15 1.51 19.21
CA ASN A 14 -25.79 0.69 20.24
C ASN A 14 -24.95 -0.55 20.59
N LYS A 15 -23.95 -0.88 19.78
CA LYS A 15 -23.01 -1.97 20.03
C LYS A 15 -21.86 -1.49 20.90
N THR A 16 -22.10 -1.50 22.21
CA THR A 16 -21.14 -1.10 23.25
C THR A 16 -20.56 -2.31 23.96
N GLY A 17 -19.47 -2.13 24.68
CA GLY A 17 -18.80 -3.16 25.45
C GLY A 17 -17.43 -2.71 25.93
N THR A 18 -16.61 -3.65 26.37
CA THR A 18 -15.23 -3.39 26.78
C THR A 18 -14.29 -4.35 26.09
N VAL A 19 -13.16 -3.86 25.61
CA VAL A 19 -12.03 -4.67 25.12
C VAL A 19 -10.90 -4.60 26.14
N ILE A 20 -10.26 -5.73 26.41
CA ILE A 20 -9.08 -5.81 27.27
C ILE A 20 -7.86 -5.99 26.39
N PHE A 21 -6.85 -5.15 26.54
CA PHE A 21 -5.59 -5.25 25.83
C PHE A 21 -4.59 -6.16 26.59
N GLY A 22 -3.51 -6.53 25.92
CA GLY A 22 -2.48 -7.42 26.49
C GLY A 22 -1.79 -6.89 27.76
N ASN A 23 -1.89 -5.59 28.05
CA ASN A 23 -1.44 -4.97 29.31
C ASN A 23 -2.49 -4.97 30.41
N ASN A 24 -3.56 -5.72 30.25
CA ASN A 24 -4.72 -5.82 31.14
C ASN A 24 -5.56 -4.52 31.29
N ASN A 25 -5.29 -3.50 30.48
CA ASN A 25 -6.09 -2.28 30.48
C ASN A 25 -7.35 -2.48 29.63
N GLY A 26 -8.49 -2.12 30.21
CA GLY A 26 -9.78 -2.10 29.51
C GLY A 26 -9.99 -0.78 28.75
N ALA A 27 -10.58 -0.87 27.57
CA ALA A 27 -11.05 0.30 26.83
C ALA A 27 -12.50 0.11 26.38
N ASN A 28 -13.27 1.20 26.40
CA ASN A 28 -14.68 1.17 26.05
C ASN A 28 -14.90 1.11 24.54
N ILE A 29 -15.71 0.16 24.10
CA ILE A 29 -16.25 0.11 22.75
C ILE A 29 -17.43 1.06 22.70
N ILE A 30 -17.39 2.04 21.79
CA ILE A 30 -18.41 3.09 21.61
C ILE A 30 -19.20 2.92 20.32
N GLY A 31 -18.97 1.84 19.60
CA GLY A 31 -19.72 1.46 18.40
C GLY A 31 -19.05 0.33 17.62
N LYS A 32 -19.78 -0.21 16.66
CA LYS A 32 -19.33 -1.26 15.73
C LYS A 32 -19.85 -0.98 14.33
N GLY A 33 -19.04 -1.20 13.32
CA GLY A 33 -19.44 -0.92 11.93
C GLY A 33 -18.43 -1.38 10.90
N ASN A 34 -18.57 -0.86 9.69
CA ASN A 34 -17.72 -1.17 8.56
C ASN A 34 -16.82 0.01 8.25
N VAL A 35 -15.54 -0.27 7.99
CA VAL A 35 -14.54 0.76 7.66
C VAL A 35 -13.98 0.56 6.26
N ASN A 36 -13.61 1.68 5.64
CA ASN A 36 -12.85 1.67 4.40
C ASN A 36 -11.34 1.58 4.74
N LEU A 37 -10.66 0.59 4.16
CA LEU A 37 -9.21 0.41 4.35
C LEU A 37 -8.36 1.30 3.44
N GLY A 38 -8.98 2.26 2.74
CA GLY A 38 -8.27 3.18 1.84
C GLY A 38 -7.90 2.56 0.50
N THR A 39 -8.45 1.40 0.16
CA THR A 39 -8.32 0.77 -1.16
C THR A 39 -9.66 0.77 -1.88
N LYS A 40 -9.68 0.82 -3.23
CA LYS A 40 -10.95 0.90 -4.01
C LYS A 40 -11.97 -0.19 -3.69
N LYS A 41 -11.56 -1.30 -3.07
CA LYS A 41 -12.42 -2.43 -2.69
C LYS A 41 -12.15 -2.96 -1.28
N GLY A 42 -11.27 -2.36 -0.52
CA GLY A 42 -10.90 -2.83 0.83
C GLY A 42 -11.89 -2.32 1.86
N LYS A 43 -12.80 -3.19 2.27
CA LYS A 43 -13.66 -3.00 3.44
C LYS A 43 -13.21 -3.94 4.54
N ALA A 44 -13.22 -3.46 5.78
CA ALA A 44 -13.18 -4.32 6.95
C ALA A 44 -14.54 -4.24 7.64
N GLU A 45 -15.15 -5.40 7.85
CA GLU A 45 -16.46 -5.50 8.48
C GLU A 45 -16.33 -5.74 9.98
N ASN A 46 -17.38 -5.43 10.71
CA ASN A 46 -17.47 -5.70 12.14
C ASN A 46 -16.35 -5.03 12.96
N VAL A 47 -15.85 -3.88 12.53
CA VAL A 47 -14.79 -3.14 13.20
C VAL A 47 -15.33 -2.44 14.44
N LEU A 48 -14.63 -2.60 15.56
CA LEU A 48 -14.98 -1.92 16.81
C LEU A 48 -14.38 -0.52 16.81
N LEU A 49 -15.20 0.48 17.14
CA LEU A 49 -14.76 1.83 17.49
C LEU A 49 -14.44 1.84 18.98
N VAL A 50 -13.17 1.98 19.32
CA VAL A 50 -12.67 1.92 20.69
C VAL A 50 -12.23 3.31 21.13
N LYS A 51 -12.73 3.76 22.29
CA LYS A 51 -12.39 5.07 22.85
C LYS A 51 -10.88 5.15 23.12
N ASP A 52 -10.29 6.29 22.80
CA ASP A 52 -8.87 6.64 23.08
C ASP A 52 -7.82 5.69 22.48
N MET A 53 -8.22 4.86 21.51
CA MET A 53 -7.31 3.97 20.82
C MET A 53 -6.46 4.74 19.78
N THR A 54 -5.15 4.75 19.97
CA THR A 54 -4.21 5.50 19.13
C THR A 54 -3.81 4.75 17.84
N HIS A 55 -3.82 3.43 17.88
CA HIS A 55 -3.39 2.58 16.74
C HIS A 55 -4.54 1.73 16.23
N ASN A 56 -4.58 1.53 14.91
CA ASN A 56 -5.56 0.64 14.31
C ASN A 56 -5.03 -0.81 14.33
N LEU A 57 -5.88 -1.76 14.67
CA LEU A 57 -5.54 -3.18 14.71
C LEU A 57 -6.43 -3.98 13.74
N LEU A 58 -5.82 -4.80 12.91
CA LEU A 58 -6.49 -5.78 12.06
C LEU A 58 -6.33 -7.18 12.67
N SER A 59 -7.39 -7.96 12.64
CA SER A 59 -7.38 -9.35 13.07
C SER A 59 -6.99 -10.27 11.93
N VAL A 60 -5.93 -11.05 12.12
CA VAL A 60 -5.49 -12.06 11.16
C VAL A 60 -6.59 -13.12 10.97
N SER A 61 -7.24 -13.57 12.07
CA SER A 61 -8.34 -14.55 11.98
C SER A 61 -9.47 -14.05 11.10
N GLN A 62 -9.92 -12.80 11.30
CA GLN A 62 -10.96 -12.22 10.45
C GLN A 62 -10.56 -12.11 8.97
N ILE A 63 -9.30 -11.82 8.67
CA ILE A 63 -8.78 -11.83 7.30
C ILE A 63 -8.89 -13.24 6.72
N CYS A 64 -8.51 -14.27 7.49
CA CYS A 64 -8.61 -15.66 7.06
C CYS A 64 -10.07 -16.12 6.89
N ASP A 65 -10.97 -15.76 7.80
CA ASP A 65 -12.40 -16.08 7.74
C ASP A 65 -13.08 -15.49 6.47
N HIS A 66 -12.51 -14.40 5.93
CA HIS A 66 -12.97 -13.78 4.69
C HIS A 66 -12.30 -14.36 3.42
N GLY A 67 -11.77 -15.56 3.48
CA GLY A 67 -11.22 -16.30 2.34
C GLY A 67 -9.85 -15.81 1.87
N HIS A 68 -9.03 -15.34 2.79
CA HIS A 68 -7.66 -14.94 2.53
C HIS A 68 -6.68 -15.78 3.36
N THR A 69 -5.43 -15.85 2.91
CA THR A 69 -4.32 -16.46 3.64
C THR A 69 -3.28 -15.39 3.96
N CYS A 70 -2.86 -15.33 5.21
CA CYS A 70 -1.77 -14.44 5.65
C CYS A 70 -0.48 -15.23 5.72
N ILE A 71 0.51 -14.86 4.93
CA ILE A 71 1.84 -15.49 4.88
C ILE A 71 2.83 -14.50 5.50
N PHE A 72 3.41 -14.87 6.64
CA PHE A 72 4.38 -14.07 7.37
C PHE A 72 5.79 -14.57 7.11
N ASP A 73 6.72 -13.66 6.89
CA ASP A 73 8.14 -13.91 6.78
C ASP A 73 8.96 -12.88 7.59
N SER A 74 10.30 -12.95 7.50
CA SER A 74 11.19 -12.05 8.22
C SER A 74 11.10 -10.61 7.80
N GLU A 75 10.62 -10.33 6.59
CA GLU A 75 10.53 -9.00 6.00
C GLU A 75 9.14 -8.39 6.12
N GLY A 76 8.09 -9.24 6.09
CA GLY A 76 6.74 -8.72 6.10
C GLY A 76 5.66 -9.78 6.11
N CYS A 77 4.49 -9.38 5.63
CA CYS A 77 3.35 -10.27 5.47
C CYS A 77 2.70 -10.04 4.11
N LYS A 78 2.30 -11.13 3.44
CA LYS A 78 1.51 -11.13 2.22
C LYS A 78 0.11 -11.66 2.52
N ILE A 79 -0.91 -10.92 2.13
CA ILE A 79 -2.31 -11.36 2.21
C ILE A 79 -2.73 -11.79 0.81
N VAL A 80 -3.08 -13.07 0.68
CA VAL A 80 -3.35 -13.72 -0.60
C VAL A 80 -4.80 -14.21 -0.61
N LYS A 81 -5.51 -14.05 -1.72
CA LYS A 81 -6.85 -14.61 -1.89
C LYS A 81 -6.74 -16.12 -2.13
N GLN A 82 -7.43 -16.95 -1.30
CA GLN A 82 -7.31 -18.41 -1.31
C GLN A 82 -7.50 -19.05 -2.70
N ASN A 83 -8.49 -18.60 -3.46
CA ASN A 83 -8.85 -19.25 -4.73
C ASN A 83 -8.11 -18.71 -5.97
N SER A 84 -7.20 -17.78 -5.84
CA SER A 84 -6.55 -17.13 -7.00
C SER A 84 -5.06 -16.89 -6.85
N SER A 85 -4.46 -17.24 -5.72
CA SER A 85 -3.07 -16.92 -5.36
C SER A 85 -2.68 -15.45 -5.56
N LYS A 86 -3.69 -14.57 -5.74
CA LYS A 86 -3.48 -13.15 -5.98
C LYS A 86 -3.15 -12.45 -4.66
N VAL A 87 -2.03 -11.77 -4.60
CA VAL A 87 -1.70 -10.88 -3.48
C VAL A 87 -2.65 -9.69 -3.50
N VAL A 88 -3.42 -9.52 -2.43
CA VAL A 88 -4.42 -8.44 -2.28
C VAL A 88 -3.92 -7.31 -1.40
N ALA A 89 -2.98 -7.60 -0.50
CA ALA A 89 -2.33 -6.60 0.33
C ALA A 89 -0.98 -7.14 0.85
N THR A 90 -0.12 -6.23 1.27
CA THR A 90 1.16 -6.53 1.91
C THR A 90 1.31 -5.74 3.19
N ALA A 91 2.10 -6.23 4.12
CA ALA A 91 2.50 -5.51 5.32
C ALA A 91 4.00 -5.60 5.50
N THR A 92 4.62 -4.52 5.97
CA THR A 92 6.06 -4.47 6.26
C THR A 92 6.26 -4.72 7.75
N ARG A 93 7.25 -5.55 8.09
CA ARG A 93 7.68 -5.76 9.46
C ARG A 93 8.55 -4.60 9.92
N THR A 94 8.21 -4.01 11.07
CA THR A 94 9.01 -2.95 11.69
C THR A 94 10.12 -3.53 12.56
N PRO A 95 11.14 -2.73 12.94
CA PRO A 95 12.16 -3.14 13.91
C PRO A 95 11.59 -3.57 15.27
N GLN A 96 10.39 -3.09 15.63
CA GLN A 96 9.67 -3.45 16.86
C GLN A 96 8.84 -4.73 16.70
N ASN A 97 9.02 -5.51 15.63
CA ASN A 97 8.28 -6.74 15.33
C ASN A 97 6.77 -6.56 15.14
N ILE A 98 6.35 -5.38 14.67
CA ILE A 98 4.96 -5.08 14.32
C ILE A 98 4.82 -5.13 12.80
N TYR A 99 3.75 -5.73 12.29
CA TYR A 99 3.44 -5.73 10.87
C TYR A 99 2.49 -4.58 10.55
N ILE A 100 2.97 -3.61 9.76
CA ILE A 100 2.19 -2.45 9.34
C ILE A 100 1.67 -2.71 7.93
N LEU A 101 0.34 -2.73 7.77
CA LEU A 101 -0.31 -2.87 6.48
C LEU A 101 0.11 -1.72 5.56
N ASN A 102 0.67 -2.07 4.42
CA ASN A 102 1.02 -1.09 3.41
C ASN A 102 -0.28 -0.53 2.81
N LYS A 103 -0.44 0.78 2.85
CA LYS A 103 -1.51 1.42 2.10
C LYS A 103 -1.29 1.06 0.64
N THR A 104 -2.12 0.22 0.08
CA THR A 104 -2.22 0.10 -1.35
C THR A 104 -2.85 1.40 -1.85
N ASN A 105 -2.06 2.44 -2.00
CA ASN A 105 -2.35 3.39 -3.04
C ASN A 105 -2.40 2.53 -4.29
N GLN A 106 -3.58 2.32 -4.85
CA GLN A 106 -3.75 1.69 -6.17
C GLN A 106 -3.15 2.56 -7.30
N GLU A 107 -2.49 3.65 -6.94
CA GLU A 107 -1.53 4.32 -7.80
C GLU A 107 -0.15 3.62 -7.80
N ASN A 108 0.10 2.63 -6.90
CA ASN A 108 1.36 1.89 -6.77
C ASN A 108 1.22 0.37 -6.83
N CYS A 109 0.06 -0.16 -7.27
CA CYS A 109 -0.11 -1.47 -7.90
C CYS A 109 -0.27 -1.44 -9.44
N SER A 110 -0.25 -0.35 -10.11
CA SER A 110 0.91 0.02 -10.91
C SER A 110 2.06 0.14 -9.88
N MET A 111 3.09 -0.64 -9.97
CA MET A 111 4.42 -0.08 -10.11
C MET A 111 4.13 1.17 -10.88
N GLY A 112 4.07 2.32 -10.13
CA GLY A 112 3.72 3.54 -10.77
C GLY A 112 4.50 3.40 -12.01
N LYS A 113 3.93 3.49 -13.18
CA LYS A 113 4.77 3.57 -14.31
C LYS A 113 5.66 4.72 -13.92
N GLU A 114 6.69 4.36 -13.14
CA GLU A 114 7.87 5.16 -13.06
C GLU A 114 8.11 5.30 -14.51
N ASP A 115 7.66 6.42 -15.03
CA ASP A 115 7.35 6.60 -16.44
C ASP A 115 8.46 5.84 -17.12
N GLU A 116 8.16 4.73 -17.80
CA GLU A 116 9.21 3.79 -18.27
C GLU A 116 10.35 4.56 -18.87
N SER A 117 10.03 5.76 -19.37
CA SER A 117 10.97 6.77 -19.79
C SER A 117 11.91 7.26 -18.67
N TRP A 118 11.44 7.43 -17.45
CA TRP A 118 12.29 7.79 -16.30
C TRP A 118 13.17 6.63 -15.83
N LEU A 119 12.63 5.41 -15.85
CA LEU A 119 13.41 4.20 -15.55
C LEU A 119 14.55 4.02 -16.54
N TRP A 120 14.24 4.10 -17.84
CA TRP A 120 15.23 3.95 -18.90
C TRP A 120 16.18 5.14 -19.00
N HIS A 121 15.73 6.37 -18.70
CA HIS A 121 16.61 7.53 -18.55
C HIS A 121 17.73 7.27 -17.54
N ARG A 122 17.41 6.71 -16.37
CA ARG A 122 18.41 6.36 -15.34
C ARG A 122 19.27 5.15 -15.75
N ARG A 123 18.68 4.09 -16.29
CA ARG A 123 19.40 2.89 -16.75
C ARG A 123 20.41 3.20 -17.84
N MET A 124 20.12 4.15 -18.71
CA MET A 124 20.97 4.58 -19.82
C MET A 124 21.91 5.74 -19.44
N GLY A 125 22.25 5.88 -18.16
CA GLY A 125 23.17 6.92 -17.70
C GLY A 125 22.65 8.34 -17.87
N HIS A 126 21.37 8.55 -17.59
CA HIS A 126 20.70 9.84 -17.69
C HIS A 126 20.65 10.44 -19.10
N ILE A 127 20.51 9.60 -20.11
CA ILE A 127 20.36 10.01 -21.50
C ILE A 127 19.16 10.96 -21.69
N ASN A 128 19.28 11.94 -22.56
CA ASN A 128 18.20 12.86 -22.91
C ASN A 128 16.95 12.09 -23.39
N PHE A 129 15.76 12.52 -22.94
CA PHE A 129 14.49 11.88 -23.28
C PHE A 129 14.18 11.83 -24.78
N ASP A 130 14.60 12.83 -25.56
CA ASP A 130 14.42 12.80 -27.01
C ASP A 130 15.27 11.70 -27.69
N ASN A 131 16.48 11.48 -27.21
CA ASN A 131 17.33 10.37 -27.67
C ASN A 131 16.79 9.02 -27.19
N LEU A 132 16.24 8.95 -25.97
CA LEU A 132 15.63 7.76 -25.41
C LEU A 132 14.44 7.29 -26.28
N VAL A 133 13.58 8.22 -26.70
CA VAL A 133 12.46 7.95 -27.62
C VAL A 133 12.97 7.45 -28.96
N LYS A 134 14.04 8.03 -29.53
CA LYS A 134 14.65 7.58 -30.78
C LYS A 134 15.19 6.14 -30.67
N ILE A 135 15.91 5.83 -29.57
CA ILE A 135 16.46 4.50 -29.30
C ILE A 135 15.35 3.46 -29.19
N SER A 136 14.26 3.80 -28.48
CA SER A 136 13.08 2.94 -28.32
C SER A 136 12.41 2.65 -29.67
N LYS A 137 12.12 3.68 -30.47
CA LYS A 137 11.51 3.54 -31.82
C LYS A 137 12.36 2.69 -32.75
N ASN A 138 13.68 2.84 -32.68
CA ASN A 138 14.61 2.08 -33.54
C ASN A 138 14.88 0.66 -33.02
N LYS A 139 14.25 0.26 -31.89
CA LYS A 139 14.47 -1.05 -31.23
C LYS A 139 15.95 -1.36 -30.99
N ALA A 140 16.75 -0.33 -30.75
CA ALA A 140 18.23 -0.45 -30.64
C ALA A 140 18.67 -1.15 -29.33
N VAL A 141 17.80 -1.30 -28.36
CA VAL A 141 18.07 -1.99 -27.09
C VAL A 141 17.06 -3.12 -26.91
N ARG A 142 17.56 -4.32 -26.57
CA ARG A 142 16.74 -5.52 -26.35
C ARG A 142 15.83 -5.27 -25.13
N GLU A 143 14.58 -5.74 -25.20
CA GLU A 143 13.57 -5.66 -24.14
C GLU A 143 13.17 -4.22 -23.73
N MET A 144 13.58 -3.20 -24.49
CA MET A 144 13.16 -1.84 -24.26
C MET A 144 11.74 -1.64 -24.82
N PRO A 145 10.77 -1.24 -23.97
CA PRO A 145 9.41 -0.96 -24.43
C PRO A 145 9.36 0.29 -25.28
N GLU A 146 8.24 0.51 -25.96
CA GLU A 146 8.01 1.76 -26.66
C GLU A 146 7.85 2.90 -25.64
N ILE A 147 8.74 3.89 -25.71
CA ILE A 147 8.83 5.00 -24.76
C ILE A 147 8.25 6.26 -25.36
N THR A 148 7.43 6.92 -24.57
CA THR A 148 6.94 8.27 -24.87
C THR A 148 7.66 9.30 -24.01
N LYS A 149 7.81 10.52 -24.49
CA LYS A 149 8.44 11.61 -23.74
C LYS A 149 7.53 12.01 -22.57
N PRO A 150 8.03 12.04 -21.32
CA PRO A 150 7.22 12.46 -20.18
C PRO A 150 6.94 13.97 -20.22
N THR A 151 5.85 14.39 -19.60
CA THR A 151 5.47 15.81 -19.50
C THR A 151 6.44 16.62 -18.65
N ASN A 152 7.02 15.99 -17.61
CA ASN A 152 8.09 16.61 -16.81
C ASN A 152 9.43 15.92 -17.14
N THR A 153 10.37 16.67 -17.69
CA THR A 153 11.70 16.19 -18.11
C THR A 153 12.84 16.69 -17.22
N THR A 154 12.52 17.35 -16.09
CA THR A 154 13.50 17.94 -15.21
C THR A 154 14.13 16.91 -14.27
N CYS A 155 15.34 16.47 -14.56
CA CYS A 155 16.11 15.54 -13.71
C CYS A 155 17.12 16.32 -12.85
N LYS A 156 17.03 16.20 -11.52
CA LYS A 156 17.93 16.89 -10.59
C LYS A 156 19.40 16.50 -10.82
N GLN A 157 19.69 15.21 -11.01
CA GLN A 157 21.05 14.72 -11.29
C GLN A 157 21.63 15.30 -12.60
N CYS A 158 20.79 15.37 -13.65
CA CYS A 158 21.21 16.00 -14.92
C CYS A 158 21.46 17.49 -14.77
N GLN A 159 20.72 18.18 -13.93
CA GLN A 159 20.93 19.61 -13.67
C GLN A 159 22.25 19.84 -12.92
N HIS A 160 22.52 19.03 -11.89
CA HIS A 160 23.80 19.13 -11.16
C HIS A 160 25.02 18.79 -12.02
N GLY A 161 24.90 17.79 -12.92
CA GLY A 161 26.01 17.38 -13.79
C GLY A 161 26.30 18.32 -14.98
N LYS A 162 25.40 19.27 -15.26
CA LYS A 162 25.56 20.27 -16.34
C LYS A 162 26.00 21.65 -15.87
N GLN A 163 26.19 21.84 -14.57
CA GLN A 163 26.69 23.07 -13.99
C GLN A 163 28.23 23.01 -13.85
N THR A 164 28.94 22.91 -14.99
CA THR A 164 30.35 23.17 -15.12
C THR A 164 30.55 24.35 -16.06
#